data_332e90411bf23c031de25d1fa7b4ba8d
#
_entry.id   332e90411bf23c031de25d1fa7b4ba8d
#
_cell.length_a   1.000
_cell.length_b   1.000
_cell.length_c   1.000
_cell.angle_alpha   90.00
_cell.angle_beta   90.00
_cell.angle_gamma   90.00
#
_symmetry.space_group_name_H-M   'P 1'
#
loop_
_entity.id
_entity.type
_entity.pdbx_description
1 polymer ?
#
loop_
_entity_poly.entity_id
_entity_poly.type
_entity_poly.pdbx_seq_one_letter_code
_entity_poly.pdbx_strand_id
1 'polypeptide(L)'
;DVALLDPDSGEILATLKVTEKYAIDKAHECAMVFKTTDLEHPGVKMVMEQGDVNLAGSVKVLSQAEFPSKYGELFMTPAQTRALFDSYGWSKVAAFQTRNPMHRSHEYLAKVAIETCDGVLIHSLLGNLKPGDIPADVRSDAIATLAEHYFVKKTVVQAGYPLDMRYAGPREALLHALFRQNYGCSHQIVGRDHAGVGSYYGPFDAHYIFDEIPRDALQTVPLRIDVAFWCYACGGMASGRTCPHPDADRLQVSGTQLRQWLAEGADVPPESSRPEV
;
A
#
# COMPACT_ATOMS: atom_id res chain seq x y z
N ASP A 1 7.88 33.07 -4.37
CA ASP A 1 6.95 31.97 -4.64
C ASP A 1 7.41 31.21 -5.90
N VAL A 2 7.34 29.91 -5.90
CA VAL A 2 7.60 29.05 -7.07
C VAL A 2 6.37 28.20 -7.39
N ALA A 3 6.17 27.91 -8.67
CA ALA A 3 5.14 27.00 -9.12
C ALA A 3 5.68 25.56 -9.09
N LEU A 4 4.86 24.63 -8.60
CA LEU A 4 5.12 23.20 -8.68
C LEU A 4 4.30 22.67 -9.86
N LEU A 5 4.99 22.17 -10.86
CA LEU A 5 4.42 21.73 -12.13
C LEU A 5 4.36 20.21 -12.18
N ASP A 6 3.32 19.70 -12.81
CA ASP A 6 3.32 18.34 -13.32
C ASP A 6 4.30 18.24 -14.49
N PRO A 7 5.31 17.37 -14.45
CA PRO A 7 6.31 17.28 -15.51
C PRO A 7 5.74 16.81 -16.85
N ASP A 8 4.66 16.04 -16.84
CA ASP A 8 4.09 15.45 -18.04
C ASP A 8 3.11 16.40 -18.77
N SER A 9 2.22 17.05 -18.01
CA SER A 9 1.22 17.96 -18.57
C SER A 9 1.62 19.43 -18.57
N GLY A 10 2.59 19.83 -17.74
CA GLY A 10 2.95 21.23 -17.49
C GLY A 10 1.92 22.00 -16.65
N GLU A 11 0.92 21.33 -16.11
CA GLU A 11 -0.10 21.92 -15.24
C GLU A 11 0.50 22.40 -13.92
N ILE A 12 0.07 23.58 -13.44
CA ILE A 12 0.48 24.06 -12.12
C ILE A 12 -0.35 23.36 -11.04
N LEU A 13 0.27 22.42 -10.32
CA LEU A 13 -0.38 21.65 -9.26
C LEU A 13 -0.46 22.42 -7.96
N ALA A 14 0.56 23.23 -7.66
CA ALA A 14 0.63 23.97 -6.41
C ALA A 14 1.56 25.18 -6.52
N THR A 15 1.51 26.06 -5.52
CA THR A 15 2.54 27.09 -5.30
C THR A 15 3.23 26.83 -3.97
N LEU A 16 4.55 27.03 -3.95
CA LEU A 16 5.38 26.97 -2.74
C LEU A 16 5.90 28.38 -2.42
N LYS A 17 5.54 28.89 -1.25
CA LYS A 17 6.16 30.10 -0.69
C LYS A 17 7.47 29.71 -0.03
N VAL A 18 8.58 29.88 -0.73
CA VAL A 18 9.91 29.48 -0.25
C VAL A 18 10.30 30.32 0.95
N THR A 19 10.54 29.67 2.08
CA THR A 19 11.06 30.27 3.32
C THR A 19 12.48 29.81 3.62
N GLU A 20 12.87 28.66 3.08
CA GLU A 20 14.20 28.08 3.31
C GLU A 20 14.72 27.40 2.05
N LYS A 21 16.04 27.44 1.87
CA LYS A 21 16.77 26.75 0.83
C LYS A 21 18.02 26.12 1.47
N TYR A 22 18.17 24.80 1.35
CA TYR A 22 19.27 24.09 1.98
C TYR A 22 19.82 22.96 1.09
N ALA A 23 21.11 22.64 1.28
CA ALA A 23 21.75 21.53 0.63
C ALA A 23 21.35 20.20 1.28
N ILE A 24 21.28 19.14 0.49
CA ILE A 24 20.93 17.79 0.94
C ILE A 24 22.19 16.96 1.06
N ASP A 25 22.38 16.27 2.18
CA ASP A 25 23.30 15.12 2.27
C ASP A 25 22.54 13.85 1.83
N LYS A 26 22.53 13.59 0.54
CA LYS A 26 21.83 12.45 -0.07
C LYS A 26 22.32 11.10 0.45
N ALA A 27 23.63 10.98 0.72
CA ALA A 27 24.18 9.74 1.24
C ALA A 27 23.71 9.45 2.65
N HIS A 28 23.69 10.47 3.50
CA HIS A 28 23.13 10.37 4.84
C HIS A 28 21.63 10.05 4.80
N GLU A 29 20.86 10.76 3.98
CA GLU A 29 19.42 10.51 3.80
C GLU A 29 19.18 9.04 3.37
N CYS A 30 19.89 8.55 2.35
CA CYS A 30 19.74 7.17 1.90
C CYS A 30 20.08 6.16 3.01
N ALA A 31 21.18 6.36 3.73
CA ALA A 31 21.55 5.48 4.83
C ALA A 31 20.48 5.43 5.94
N MET A 32 19.86 6.56 6.25
CA MET A 32 18.83 6.66 7.30
C MET A 32 17.46 6.14 6.85
N VAL A 33 17.06 6.43 5.61
CA VAL A 33 15.72 6.06 5.09
C VAL A 33 15.70 4.63 4.56
N PHE A 34 16.65 4.26 3.72
CA PHE A 34 16.69 2.97 3.03
C PHE A 34 17.61 1.95 3.71
N LYS A 35 18.36 2.36 4.74
CA LYS A 35 19.41 1.55 5.41
C LYS A 35 20.52 1.07 4.47
N THR A 36 20.65 1.70 3.32
CA THR A 36 21.67 1.40 2.30
C THR A 36 21.93 2.63 1.44
N THR A 37 23.10 2.68 0.81
CA THR A 37 23.46 3.66 -0.23
C THR A 37 23.67 2.99 -1.59
N ASP A 38 23.28 1.73 -1.72
CA ASP A 38 23.39 0.94 -2.94
C ASP A 38 22.49 1.48 -4.04
N LEU A 39 23.06 1.85 -5.19
CA LEU A 39 22.35 2.40 -6.35
C LEU A 39 21.44 1.38 -7.05
N GLU A 40 21.60 0.09 -6.80
CA GLU A 40 20.66 -0.93 -7.27
C GLU A 40 19.31 -0.85 -6.55
N HIS A 41 19.27 -0.21 -5.37
CA HIS A 41 18.04 0.05 -4.67
C HIS A 41 17.27 1.19 -5.35
N PRO A 42 16.02 0.98 -5.86
CA PRO A 42 15.31 1.98 -6.67
C PRO A 42 15.06 3.31 -5.95
N GLY A 43 14.79 3.27 -4.64
CA GLY A 43 14.60 4.49 -3.84
C GLY A 43 15.90 5.26 -3.64
N VAL A 44 17.03 4.58 -3.44
CA VAL A 44 18.36 5.21 -3.36
C VAL A 44 18.70 5.88 -4.69
N LYS A 45 18.53 5.16 -5.80
CA LYS A 45 18.75 5.71 -7.14
C LYS A 45 17.97 6.99 -7.36
N MET A 46 16.68 7.00 -7.01
CA MET A 46 15.79 8.14 -7.14
C MET A 46 16.30 9.36 -6.34
N VAL A 47 16.76 9.16 -5.09
CA VAL A 47 17.31 10.25 -4.26
C VAL A 47 18.64 10.77 -4.84
N MET A 48 19.50 9.88 -5.30
CA MET A 48 20.81 10.27 -5.87
C MET A 48 20.67 11.04 -7.19
N GLU A 49 19.63 10.79 -7.96
CA GLU A 49 19.33 11.48 -9.23
C GLU A 49 18.63 12.83 -9.07
N GLN A 50 18.02 13.13 -7.91
CA GLN A 50 17.38 14.44 -7.69
C GLN A 50 18.39 15.59 -7.54
N GLY A 51 17.90 16.85 -7.55
CA GLY A 51 18.74 18.03 -7.32
C GLY A 51 19.42 18.02 -5.94
N ASP A 52 20.48 18.83 -5.78
CA ASP A 52 21.29 18.87 -4.55
C ASP A 52 20.74 19.87 -3.51
N VAL A 53 19.64 20.53 -3.83
CA VAL A 53 19.05 21.59 -3.01
C VAL A 53 17.58 21.34 -2.80
N ASN A 54 17.15 21.37 -1.54
CA ASN A 54 15.75 21.37 -1.15
C ASN A 54 15.24 22.80 -0.94
N LEU A 55 13.97 22.99 -1.27
CA LEU A 55 13.20 24.19 -0.95
C LEU A 55 12.16 23.80 0.11
N ALA A 56 12.06 24.62 1.16
CA ALA A 56 11.02 24.44 2.17
C ALA A 56 10.15 25.69 2.27
N GLY A 57 8.91 25.49 2.68
CA GLY A 57 7.93 26.55 2.86
C GLY A 57 6.50 26.05 2.82
N SER A 58 5.55 26.97 2.91
CA SER A 58 4.14 26.63 2.84
C SER A 58 3.70 26.36 1.40
N VAL A 59 2.93 25.27 1.23
CA VAL A 59 2.38 24.84 -0.07
C VAL A 59 0.89 25.15 -0.12
N LYS A 60 0.46 25.76 -1.24
CA LYS A 60 -0.95 25.92 -1.57
C LYS A 60 -1.26 25.05 -2.78
N VAL A 61 -2.05 24.00 -2.58
CA VAL A 61 -2.53 23.12 -3.66
C VAL A 61 -3.57 23.85 -4.50
N LEU A 62 -3.45 23.76 -5.81
CA LEU A 62 -4.31 24.39 -6.80
C LEU A 62 -5.07 23.38 -7.66
N SER A 63 -4.46 22.21 -7.90
CA SER A 63 -5.03 21.16 -8.73
C SER A 63 -4.74 19.78 -8.14
N GLN A 64 -5.59 18.82 -8.48
CA GLN A 64 -5.41 17.40 -8.19
C GLN A 64 -4.93 16.62 -9.44
N ALA A 65 -4.39 17.35 -10.43
CA ALA A 65 -3.98 16.80 -11.72
C ALA A 65 -5.10 16.00 -12.41
N GLU A 66 -4.72 15.03 -13.22
CA GLU A 66 -5.65 14.16 -13.95
C GLU A 66 -6.40 13.12 -13.08
N PHE A 67 -5.98 12.92 -11.81
CA PHE A 67 -6.48 11.81 -11.00
C PHE A 67 -8.01 11.77 -10.85
N PRO A 68 -8.73 12.87 -10.57
CA PRO A 68 -10.19 12.83 -10.48
C PRO A 68 -10.88 12.46 -11.80
N SER A 69 -10.36 12.96 -12.93
CA SER A 69 -10.94 12.68 -14.25
C SER A 69 -10.60 11.28 -14.76
N LYS A 70 -9.41 10.77 -14.43
CA LYS A 70 -8.90 9.49 -14.88
C LYS A 70 -9.47 8.31 -14.09
N TYR A 71 -9.64 8.49 -12.78
CA TYR A 71 -10.02 7.40 -11.87
C TYR A 71 -11.42 7.53 -11.28
N GLY A 72 -12.14 8.66 -11.54
CA GLY A 72 -13.53 8.86 -11.13
C GLY A 72 -13.74 8.60 -9.64
N GLU A 73 -14.72 7.77 -9.30
CA GLU A 73 -15.08 7.43 -7.92
C GLU A 73 -13.98 6.67 -7.15
N LEU A 74 -13.05 6.05 -7.86
CA LEU A 74 -11.90 5.39 -7.22
C LEU A 74 -10.94 6.40 -6.57
N PHE A 75 -10.83 7.61 -7.11
CA PHE A 75 -10.03 8.67 -6.51
C PHE A 75 -10.81 9.36 -5.40
N MET A 76 -10.35 9.16 -4.17
CA MET A 76 -10.96 9.80 -2.98
C MET A 76 -9.89 10.58 -2.20
N THR A 77 -10.26 11.77 -1.78
CA THR A 77 -9.44 12.57 -0.85
C THR A 77 -9.62 12.08 0.60
N PRO A 78 -8.70 12.44 1.51
CA PRO A 78 -8.89 12.15 2.94
C PRO A 78 -10.21 12.65 3.53
N ALA A 79 -10.70 13.81 3.09
CA ALA A 79 -11.98 14.34 3.55
C ALA A 79 -13.16 13.49 3.08
N GLN A 80 -13.12 13.01 1.83
CA GLN A 80 -14.18 12.16 1.26
C GLN A 80 -14.23 10.79 1.93
N THR A 81 -13.08 10.15 2.18
CA THR A 81 -13.06 8.85 2.88
C THR A 81 -13.56 8.97 4.30
N ARG A 82 -13.17 10.02 5.05
CA ARG A 82 -13.67 10.28 6.39
C ARG A 82 -15.19 10.45 6.39
N ALA A 83 -15.73 11.29 5.49
CA ALA A 83 -17.17 11.50 5.38
C ALA A 83 -17.92 10.20 5.01
N LEU A 84 -17.32 9.36 4.17
CA LEU A 84 -17.90 8.07 3.81
C LEU A 84 -17.93 7.11 5.01
N PHE A 85 -16.84 7.01 5.78
CA PHE A 85 -16.78 6.17 6.98
C PHE A 85 -17.79 6.63 8.03
N ASP A 86 -17.92 7.94 8.24
CA ASP A 86 -18.93 8.53 9.14
C ASP A 86 -20.35 8.17 8.67
N SER A 87 -20.61 8.20 7.36
CA SER A 87 -21.94 7.84 6.80
C SER A 87 -22.28 6.35 6.98
N TYR A 88 -21.27 5.49 7.12
CA TYR A 88 -21.44 4.07 7.43
C TYR A 88 -21.50 3.79 8.94
N GLY A 89 -21.24 4.80 9.78
CA GLY A 89 -21.14 4.64 11.23
C GLY A 89 -19.87 3.94 11.68
N TRP A 90 -18.82 3.94 10.84
CA TRP A 90 -17.57 3.30 11.17
C TRP A 90 -16.73 4.15 12.12
N SER A 91 -16.25 3.56 13.19
CA SER A 91 -15.32 4.16 14.17
C SER A 91 -13.93 3.57 14.10
N LYS A 92 -13.82 2.30 13.70
CA LYS A 92 -12.56 1.58 13.52
C LYS A 92 -12.44 1.12 12.08
N VAL A 93 -11.47 1.67 11.36
CA VAL A 93 -11.25 1.35 9.95
C VAL A 93 -9.83 0.83 9.78
N ALA A 94 -9.69 -0.38 9.23
CA ALA A 94 -8.39 -0.89 8.84
C ALA A 94 -8.09 -0.52 7.39
N ALA A 95 -6.86 -0.11 7.12
CA ALA A 95 -6.39 0.09 5.75
C ALA A 95 -5.61 -1.11 5.26
N PHE A 96 -5.88 -1.53 4.04
CA PHE A 96 -5.11 -2.51 3.29
C PHE A 96 -4.57 -1.88 2.01
N GLN A 97 -3.26 -1.69 1.95
CA GLN A 97 -2.62 -1.17 0.73
C GLN A 97 -2.23 -2.33 -0.19
N THR A 98 -2.56 -2.20 -1.46
CA THR A 98 -2.12 -3.16 -2.47
C THR A 98 -1.70 -2.48 -3.78
N ARG A 99 -0.71 -3.07 -4.44
CA ARG A 99 -0.30 -2.77 -5.82
C ARG A 99 -0.57 -3.96 -6.76
N ASN A 100 -1.16 -5.01 -6.23
CA ASN A 100 -1.47 -6.23 -6.97
C ASN A 100 -2.98 -6.47 -6.95
N PRO A 101 -3.53 -7.26 -7.87
CA PRO A 101 -4.85 -7.86 -7.71
C PRO A 101 -4.92 -8.61 -6.39
N MET A 102 -6.08 -8.60 -5.76
CA MET A 102 -6.25 -9.31 -4.50
C MET A 102 -6.50 -10.79 -4.77
N HIS A 103 -5.67 -11.65 -4.20
CA HIS A 103 -5.86 -13.09 -4.14
C HIS A 103 -6.34 -13.52 -2.76
N ARG A 104 -6.57 -14.82 -2.54
CA ARG A 104 -7.17 -15.35 -1.30
C ARG A 104 -6.43 -14.98 -0.02
N SER A 105 -5.09 -14.88 -0.06
CA SER A 105 -4.33 -14.42 1.10
C SER A 105 -4.66 -12.98 1.47
N HIS A 106 -4.80 -12.08 0.48
CA HIS A 106 -5.20 -10.69 0.70
C HIS A 106 -6.66 -10.60 1.19
N GLU A 107 -7.56 -11.39 0.62
CA GLU A 107 -8.95 -11.52 1.10
C GLU A 107 -8.98 -11.93 2.56
N TYR A 108 -8.18 -12.94 2.93
CA TYR A 108 -8.08 -13.42 4.31
C TYR A 108 -7.59 -12.32 5.26
N LEU A 109 -6.53 -11.58 4.91
CA LEU A 109 -6.02 -10.48 5.72
C LEU A 109 -7.06 -9.38 5.94
N ALA A 110 -7.80 -9.02 4.88
CA ALA A 110 -8.87 -8.03 4.97
C ALA A 110 -10.02 -8.52 5.85
N LYS A 111 -10.41 -9.79 5.75
CA LYS A 111 -11.45 -10.40 6.59
C LYS A 111 -11.06 -10.49 8.06
N VAL A 112 -9.80 -10.84 8.36
CA VAL A 112 -9.28 -10.80 9.74
C VAL A 112 -9.37 -9.39 10.33
N ALA A 113 -9.10 -8.37 9.52
CA ALA A 113 -9.23 -6.98 9.98
C ALA A 113 -10.71 -6.58 10.21
N ILE A 114 -11.64 -7.04 9.37
CA ILE A 114 -13.09 -6.77 9.53
C ILE A 114 -13.64 -7.38 10.83
N GLU A 115 -13.11 -8.52 11.29
CA GLU A 115 -13.51 -9.11 12.59
C GLU A 115 -13.18 -8.23 13.80
N THR A 116 -12.26 -7.28 13.65
CA THR A 116 -11.78 -6.40 14.73
C THR A 116 -12.07 -4.92 14.50
N CYS A 117 -12.46 -4.58 13.28
CA CYS A 117 -12.79 -3.22 12.84
C CYS A 117 -14.19 -3.20 12.20
N ASP A 118 -14.77 -2.01 12.05
CA ASP A 118 -16.08 -1.86 11.40
C ASP A 118 -16.01 -2.07 9.89
N GLY A 119 -14.83 -1.82 9.30
CA GLY A 119 -14.61 -2.03 7.89
C GLY A 119 -13.14 -1.89 7.46
N VAL A 120 -12.90 -2.16 6.18
CA VAL A 120 -11.59 -2.08 5.55
C VAL A 120 -11.61 -1.12 4.37
N LEU A 121 -10.65 -0.20 4.34
CA LEU A 121 -10.27 0.57 3.17
C LEU A 121 -9.24 -0.23 2.36
N ILE A 122 -9.63 -0.78 1.22
CA ILE A 122 -8.69 -1.33 0.23
C ILE A 122 -8.16 -0.17 -0.59
N HIS A 123 -6.91 0.21 -0.35
CA HIS A 123 -6.28 1.38 -0.93
C HIS A 123 -5.31 0.95 -2.03
N SER A 124 -5.81 0.94 -3.27
CA SER A 124 -5.08 0.49 -4.45
C SER A 124 -4.12 1.58 -4.93
N LEU A 125 -2.87 1.21 -5.21
CA LEU A 125 -1.87 2.15 -5.70
C LEU A 125 -2.20 2.58 -7.14
N LEU A 126 -2.30 3.89 -7.39
CA LEU A 126 -2.55 4.49 -8.71
C LEU A 126 -1.31 5.16 -9.33
N GLY A 127 -0.21 5.26 -8.59
CA GLY A 127 1.04 5.85 -9.06
C GLY A 127 1.76 5.00 -10.11
N ASN A 128 2.95 5.42 -10.49
CA ASN A 128 3.76 4.73 -11.49
C ASN A 128 4.05 3.28 -11.09
N LEU A 129 3.91 2.40 -12.06
CA LEU A 129 4.11 0.96 -11.91
C LEU A 129 5.48 0.56 -12.45
N LYS A 130 6.03 -0.51 -11.88
CA LYS A 130 7.20 -1.16 -12.47
C LYS A 130 6.82 -1.87 -13.76
N PRO A 131 7.77 -2.01 -14.71
CA PRO A 131 7.58 -2.91 -15.85
C PRO A 131 7.18 -4.32 -15.38
N GLY A 132 6.11 -4.85 -15.93
CA GLY A 132 5.55 -6.16 -15.58
C GLY A 132 4.54 -6.16 -14.42
N ASP A 133 4.21 -5.02 -13.83
CA ASP A 133 3.05 -4.90 -12.92
C ASP A 133 1.74 -4.89 -13.72
N ILE A 134 0.68 -5.39 -13.10
CA ILE A 134 -0.67 -5.44 -13.71
C ILE A 134 -1.25 -4.01 -13.77
N PRO A 135 -1.85 -3.58 -14.90
CA PRO A 135 -2.46 -2.27 -15.05
C PRO A 135 -3.46 -1.90 -13.94
N ALA A 136 -3.59 -0.61 -13.63
CA ALA A 136 -4.39 -0.14 -12.51
C ALA A 136 -5.88 -0.42 -12.67
N ASP A 137 -6.41 -0.33 -13.88
CA ASP A 137 -7.79 -0.65 -14.25
C ASP A 137 -8.10 -2.13 -13.98
N VAL A 138 -7.29 -3.04 -14.52
CA VAL A 138 -7.44 -4.49 -14.29
C VAL A 138 -7.39 -4.85 -12.80
N ARG A 139 -6.47 -4.23 -12.05
CA ARG A 139 -6.39 -4.44 -10.60
C ARG A 139 -7.63 -3.93 -9.88
N SER A 140 -8.14 -2.78 -10.29
CA SER A 140 -9.32 -2.17 -9.68
C SER A 140 -10.56 -3.01 -9.93
N ASP A 141 -10.73 -3.54 -11.13
CA ASP A 141 -11.85 -4.41 -11.50
C ASP A 141 -11.79 -5.74 -10.74
N ALA A 142 -10.60 -6.34 -10.62
CA ALA A 142 -10.40 -7.55 -9.81
C ALA A 142 -10.75 -7.33 -8.33
N ILE A 143 -10.36 -6.20 -7.76
CA ILE A 143 -10.69 -5.84 -6.37
C ILE A 143 -12.19 -5.59 -6.22
N ALA A 144 -12.83 -4.88 -7.15
CA ALA A 144 -14.27 -4.62 -7.12
C ALA A 144 -15.06 -5.93 -7.21
N THR A 145 -14.68 -6.83 -8.13
CA THR A 145 -15.27 -8.16 -8.27
C THR A 145 -15.14 -8.97 -6.98
N LEU A 146 -13.95 -8.97 -6.38
CA LEU A 146 -13.74 -9.66 -5.10
C LEU A 146 -14.61 -9.07 -3.99
N ALA A 147 -14.71 -7.73 -3.91
CA ALA A 147 -15.53 -7.06 -2.91
C ALA A 147 -17.01 -7.36 -3.07
N GLU A 148 -17.52 -7.38 -4.31
CA GLU A 148 -18.92 -7.66 -4.61
C GLU A 148 -19.33 -9.10 -4.25
N HIS A 149 -18.49 -10.08 -4.59
CA HIS A 149 -18.85 -11.51 -4.46
C HIS A 149 -18.47 -12.11 -3.12
N TYR A 150 -17.46 -11.59 -2.44
CA TYR A 150 -16.82 -12.28 -1.31
C TYR A 150 -16.75 -11.49 0.00
N PHE A 151 -17.26 -10.24 0.01
CA PHE A 151 -17.38 -9.45 1.22
C PHE A 151 -18.83 -9.08 1.54
N VAL A 152 -19.12 -8.90 2.80
CA VAL A 152 -20.41 -8.40 3.24
C VAL A 152 -20.55 -6.93 2.78
N LYS A 153 -21.71 -6.56 2.25
CA LYS A 153 -21.96 -5.19 1.80
C LYS A 153 -21.69 -4.18 2.92
N LYS A 154 -21.03 -3.08 2.56
CA LYS A 154 -20.65 -2.01 3.49
C LYS A 154 -19.62 -2.44 4.57
N THR A 155 -18.82 -3.46 4.34
CA THR A 155 -17.65 -3.74 5.18
C THR A 155 -16.32 -3.41 4.47
N VAL A 156 -16.40 -3.08 3.18
CA VAL A 156 -15.24 -2.74 2.36
C VAL A 156 -15.52 -1.45 1.59
N VAL A 157 -14.55 -0.56 1.58
CA VAL A 157 -14.43 0.60 0.68
C VAL A 157 -13.19 0.40 -0.16
N GLN A 158 -13.31 0.54 -1.48
CA GLN A 158 -12.17 0.59 -2.38
C GLN A 158 -11.89 2.05 -2.75
N ALA A 159 -10.62 2.46 -2.66
CA ALA A 159 -10.16 3.75 -3.14
C ALA A 159 -8.80 3.64 -3.80
N GLY A 160 -8.48 4.60 -4.65
CA GLY A 160 -7.21 4.71 -5.31
C GLY A 160 -6.26 5.64 -4.56
N TYR A 161 -4.98 5.34 -4.63
CA TYR A 161 -3.93 6.06 -3.94
C TYR A 161 -2.82 6.51 -4.90
N PRO A 162 -2.78 7.80 -5.28
CA PRO A 162 -1.82 8.31 -6.24
C PRO A 162 -0.44 8.55 -5.59
N LEU A 163 0.28 7.48 -5.34
CA LEU A 163 1.62 7.48 -4.75
C LEU A 163 2.57 6.59 -5.53
N ASP A 164 3.79 7.07 -5.70
CA ASP A 164 4.91 6.26 -6.17
C ASP A 164 5.64 5.64 -4.99
N MET A 165 5.82 4.32 -5.04
CA MET A 165 6.54 3.57 -4.01
C MET A 165 8.02 3.99 -3.95
N ARG A 166 8.54 4.11 -2.74
CA ARG A 166 9.97 4.38 -2.48
C ARG A 166 10.76 3.11 -2.17
N TYR A 167 10.05 2.03 -1.85
CA TYR A 167 10.64 0.74 -1.46
C TYR A 167 11.52 0.82 -0.20
N ALA A 168 11.21 1.76 0.70
CA ALA A 168 11.96 2.01 1.92
C ALA A 168 11.61 1.04 3.08
N GLY A 169 10.90 -0.05 2.79
CA GLY A 169 10.58 -1.10 3.76
C GLY A 169 9.94 -0.55 5.04
N PRO A 170 10.62 -0.71 6.21
CA PRO A 170 10.08 -0.27 7.51
C PRO A 170 9.69 1.21 7.54
N ARG A 171 10.53 2.09 7.02
CA ARG A 171 10.26 3.55 6.99
C ARG A 171 9.05 3.87 6.11
N GLU A 172 8.89 3.18 5.00
CA GLU A 172 7.72 3.37 4.15
C GLU A 172 6.46 2.77 4.77
N ALA A 173 6.55 1.67 5.51
CA ALA A 173 5.42 1.13 6.26
C ALA A 173 4.87 2.16 7.28
N LEU A 174 5.77 2.87 7.97
CA LEU A 174 5.42 3.94 8.89
C LEU A 174 4.77 5.14 8.16
N LEU A 175 5.35 5.56 7.02
CA LEU A 175 4.78 6.60 6.16
C LEU A 175 3.39 6.21 5.64
N HIS A 176 3.21 4.95 5.24
CA HIS A 176 1.92 4.42 4.82
C HIS A 176 0.87 4.48 5.93
N ALA A 177 1.24 4.17 7.17
CA ALA A 177 0.35 4.29 8.32
C ALA A 177 -0.05 5.75 8.59
N LEU A 178 0.90 6.69 8.47
CA LEU A 178 0.64 8.12 8.61
C LEU A 178 -0.33 8.64 7.54
N PHE A 179 -0.16 8.22 6.29
CA PHE A 179 -1.11 8.57 5.24
C PHE A 179 -2.51 8.03 5.54
N ARG A 180 -2.63 6.77 5.98
CA ARG A 180 -3.93 6.16 6.30
C ARG A 180 -4.59 6.82 7.51
N GLN A 181 -3.81 7.31 8.46
CA GLN A 181 -4.31 8.18 9.51
C GLN A 181 -5.02 9.41 8.92
N ASN A 182 -4.42 10.07 7.93
CA ASN A 182 -5.03 11.19 7.24
C ASN A 182 -6.33 10.80 6.52
N TYR A 183 -6.39 9.61 5.93
CA TYR A 183 -7.59 9.06 5.29
C TYR A 183 -8.66 8.59 6.29
N GLY A 184 -8.43 8.69 7.60
CA GLY A 184 -9.40 8.33 8.62
C GLY A 184 -9.31 6.89 9.12
N CYS A 185 -8.25 6.16 8.76
CA CYS A 185 -8.05 4.79 9.20
C CYS A 185 -7.41 4.75 10.59
N SER A 186 -8.01 4.00 11.50
CA SER A 186 -7.48 3.75 12.85
C SER A 186 -6.46 2.61 12.91
N HIS A 187 -6.43 1.75 11.88
CA HIS A 187 -5.55 0.61 11.79
C HIS A 187 -4.93 0.50 10.40
N GLN A 188 -3.70 -0.05 10.34
CA GLN A 188 -3.00 -0.35 9.09
C GLN A 188 -2.59 -1.82 9.09
N ILE A 189 -3.02 -2.58 8.10
CA ILE A 189 -2.54 -3.94 7.91
C ILE A 189 -1.09 -3.88 7.42
N VAL A 190 -0.19 -4.49 8.18
CA VAL A 190 1.23 -4.61 7.87
C VAL A 190 1.54 -6.09 7.70
N GLY A 191 1.76 -6.49 6.46
CA GLY A 191 2.12 -7.86 6.11
C GLY A 191 3.62 -8.09 6.15
N ARG A 192 4.03 -9.31 5.79
CA ARG A 192 5.42 -9.65 5.58
C ARG A 192 6.00 -8.81 4.45
N ASP A 193 7.25 -8.34 4.62
CA ASP A 193 8.00 -7.59 3.61
C ASP A 193 7.25 -6.36 3.07
N HIS A 194 6.56 -5.65 3.97
CA HIS A 194 5.77 -4.47 3.61
C HIS A 194 6.66 -3.38 3.02
N ALA A 195 6.36 -2.97 1.79
CA ALA A 195 7.09 -1.96 1.02
C ALA A 195 8.60 -2.27 0.81
N GLY A 196 8.99 -3.52 0.94
CA GLY A 196 10.36 -3.96 0.68
C GLY A 196 10.65 -4.18 -0.81
N VAL A 197 11.95 -4.35 -1.10
CA VAL A 197 12.46 -4.73 -2.42
C VAL A 197 13.71 -5.59 -2.25
N GLY A 198 13.87 -6.59 -3.11
CA GLY A 198 15.03 -7.49 -3.05
C GLY A 198 15.19 -8.14 -1.68
N SER A 199 16.41 -8.07 -1.13
CA SER A 199 16.78 -8.58 0.20
C SER A 199 17.31 -7.50 1.14
N TYR A 200 16.97 -6.23 0.89
CA TYR A 200 17.48 -5.10 1.68
C TYR A 200 16.93 -5.06 3.10
N TYR A 201 15.76 -5.67 3.35
CA TYR A 201 15.09 -5.65 4.65
C TYR A 201 14.73 -7.06 5.09
N GLY A 202 14.70 -7.26 6.40
CA GLY A 202 14.18 -8.49 6.98
C GLY A 202 12.65 -8.62 6.77
N PRO A 203 12.13 -9.85 6.72
CA PRO A 203 10.73 -10.12 6.37
C PRO A 203 9.71 -9.46 7.30
N PHE A 204 10.08 -9.13 8.53
CA PHE A 204 9.23 -8.50 9.54
C PHE A 204 9.75 -7.17 10.07
N ASP A 205 10.79 -6.59 9.47
CA ASP A 205 11.34 -5.30 9.90
C ASP A 205 10.26 -4.20 9.90
N ALA A 206 9.33 -4.26 8.94
CA ALA A 206 8.18 -3.35 8.88
C ALA A 206 7.20 -3.52 10.05
N HIS A 207 7.21 -4.68 10.76
CA HIS A 207 6.46 -4.85 12.00
C HIS A 207 7.15 -4.18 13.18
N TYR A 208 8.48 -4.28 13.26
CA TYR A 208 9.26 -3.86 14.43
C TYR A 208 9.43 -2.34 14.50
N ILE A 209 9.46 -1.62 13.39
CA ILE A 209 9.63 -0.17 13.38
C ILE A 209 8.59 0.56 14.23
N PHE A 210 7.37 0.02 14.33
CA PHE A 210 6.31 0.61 15.16
C PHE A 210 6.57 0.48 16.66
N ASP A 211 7.53 -0.35 17.08
CA ASP A 211 7.96 -0.45 18.48
C ASP A 211 9.06 0.55 18.80
N GLU A 212 9.70 1.14 17.79
CA GLU A 212 10.79 2.11 17.92
C GLU A 212 10.29 3.56 18.09
N ILE A 213 9.02 3.82 17.75
CA ILE A 213 8.43 5.16 17.86
C ILE A 213 7.69 5.36 19.18
N PRO A 214 7.59 6.60 19.70
CA PRO A 214 6.75 6.89 20.86
C PRO A 214 5.30 6.47 20.60
N ARG A 215 4.63 5.95 21.62
CA ARG A 215 3.27 5.40 21.50
C ARG A 215 2.21 6.41 21.05
N ASP A 216 2.44 7.68 21.29
CA ASP A 216 1.57 8.81 20.96
C ASP A 216 1.96 9.50 19.64
N ALA A 217 3.05 9.08 19.01
CA ALA A 217 3.52 9.68 17.74
C ALA A 217 2.62 9.35 16.55
N LEU A 218 1.87 8.25 16.61
CA LEU A 218 0.98 7.78 15.55
C LEU A 218 -0.33 7.26 16.14
N GLN A 219 -1.47 7.72 15.62
CA GLN A 219 -2.78 7.25 16.06
C GLN A 219 -3.19 5.93 15.40
N THR A 220 -2.67 5.68 14.18
CA THR A 220 -2.95 4.44 13.46
C THR A 220 -2.17 3.28 14.07
N VAL A 221 -2.90 2.21 14.44
CA VAL A 221 -2.35 1.01 15.05
C VAL A 221 -1.98 -0.01 13.97
N PRO A 222 -0.74 -0.57 13.96
CA PRO A 222 -0.37 -1.61 13.03
C PRO A 222 -1.06 -2.94 13.37
N LEU A 223 -1.80 -3.51 12.41
CA LEU A 223 -2.25 -4.90 12.45
C LEU A 223 -1.16 -5.77 11.82
N ARG A 224 -0.32 -6.36 12.66
CA ARG A 224 0.84 -7.18 12.27
C ARG A 224 0.38 -8.59 11.98
N ILE A 225 0.11 -8.89 10.71
CA ILE A 225 -0.38 -10.20 10.29
C ILE A 225 0.76 -10.95 9.58
N ASP A 226 0.90 -12.23 9.93
CA ASP A 226 1.90 -13.13 9.35
C ASP A 226 1.50 -13.57 7.93
N VAL A 227 2.40 -14.31 7.27
CA VAL A 227 2.14 -14.88 5.94
C VAL A 227 0.89 -15.73 5.97
N ALA A 228 -0.06 -15.39 5.09
CA ALA A 228 -1.26 -16.18 4.90
C ALA A 228 -1.08 -17.13 3.71
N PHE A 229 -1.57 -18.36 3.85
CA PHE A 229 -1.50 -19.42 2.85
C PHE A 229 -2.74 -20.29 2.93
N TRP A 230 -3.04 -21.03 1.87
CA TRP A 230 -3.99 -22.12 1.92
C TRP A 230 -3.33 -23.33 2.57
N CYS A 231 -4.00 -23.94 3.52
CA CYS A 231 -3.58 -25.20 4.13
C CYS A 231 -4.55 -26.31 3.74
N TYR A 232 -4.06 -27.33 3.07
CA TYR A 232 -4.89 -28.48 2.63
C TYR A 232 -5.42 -29.29 3.81
N ALA A 233 -4.63 -29.44 4.87
CA ALA A 233 -5.06 -30.15 6.07
C ALA A 233 -6.10 -29.35 6.90
N CYS A 234 -6.04 -28.01 6.89
CA CYS A 234 -7.08 -27.15 7.47
C CYS A 234 -8.33 -27.04 6.58
N GLY A 235 -8.20 -27.30 5.27
CA GLY A 235 -9.24 -27.07 4.29
C GLY A 235 -9.56 -25.59 4.07
N GLY A 236 -8.60 -24.67 4.31
CA GLY A 236 -8.86 -23.23 4.24
C GLY A 236 -7.62 -22.35 4.40
N MET A 237 -7.87 -21.03 4.35
CA MET A 237 -6.84 -20.04 4.59
C MET A 237 -6.39 -20.02 6.06
N ALA A 238 -5.09 -19.92 6.27
CA ALA A 238 -4.47 -19.84 7.57
C ALA A 238 -3.21 -18.97 7.51
N SER A 239 -2.58 -18.72 8.66
CA SER A 239 -1.30 -18.03 8.75
C SER A 239 -0.28 -18.83 9.54
N GLY A 240 0.98 -18.41 9.54
CA GLY A 240 2.02 -19.03 10.35
C GLY A 240 1.73 -19.06 11.85
N ARG A 241 0.81 -18.19 12.32
CA ARG A 241 0.37 -18.14 13.72
C ARG A 241 -0.85 -18.98 14.04
N THR A 242 -1.62 -19.40 13.03
CA THR A 242 -2.91 -20.06 13.22
C THR A 242 -2.94 -21.50 12.72
N CYS A 243 -1.94 -21.93 11.94
CA CYS A 243 -1.87 -23.26 11.35
C CYS A 243 -0.78 -24.11 12.02
N PRO A 244 -1.13 -25.26 12.64
CA PRO A 244 -0.15 -26.16 13.23
C PRO A 244 0.48 -27.16 12.25
N HIS A 245 0.00 -27.19 10.98
CA HIS A 245 0.42 -28.20 10.01
C HIS A 245 1.77 -27.84 9.36
N PRO A 246 2.52 -28.83 8.87
CA PRO A 246 3.82 -28.62 8.25
C PRO A 246 3.69 -27.89 6.89
N ASP A 247 4.81 -27.37 6.42
CA ASP A 247 4.87 -26.61 5.14
C ASP A 247 4.44 -27.45 3.93
N ALA A 248 4.59 -28.78 3.98
CA ALA A 248 4.15 -29.69 2.94
C ALA A 248 2.62 -29.65 2.67
N ASP A 249 1.83 -29.26 3.68
CA ASP A 249 0.38 -29.09 3.56
C ASP A 249 -0.04 -27.69 3.10
N ARG A 250 0.91 -26.81 2.80
CA ARG A 250 0.65 -25.39 2.50
C ARG A 250 0.85 -25.08 1.03
N LEU A 251 -0.16 -24.48 0.40
CA LEU A 251 0.01 -23.87 -0.91
C LEU A 251 0.63 -22.49 -0.75
N GLN A 252 1.83 -22.31 -1.27
CA GLN A 252 2.49 -21.02 -1.38
C GLN A 252 2.57 -20.61 -2.85
N VAL A 253 1.91 -19.51 -3.19
CA VAL A 253 1.98 -18.93 -4.54
C VAL A 253 2.67 -17.58 -4.44
N SER A 254 3.79 -17.44 -5.14
CA SER A 254 4.47 -16.16 -5.26
C SER A 254 3.74 -15.26 -6.27
N GLY A 255 3.83 -13.94 -6.08
CA GLY A 255 3.30 -12.99 -7.07
C GLY A 255 3.92 -13.16 -8.47
N THR A 256 5.15 -13.67 -8.55
CA THR A 256 5.81 -14.01 -9.82
C THR A 256 5.13 -15.19 -10.50
N GLN A 257 4.84 -16.24 -9.75
CA GLN A 257 4.16 -17.43 -10.28
C GLN A 257 2.72 -17.10 -10.72
N LEU A 258 2.00 -16.29 -9.95
CA LEU A 258 0.67 -15.83 -10.34
C LEU A 258 0.71 -15.04 -11.66
N ARG A 259 1.65 -14.09 -11.81
CA ARG A 259 1.81 -13.35 -13.07
C ARG A 259 2.17 -14.26 -14.25
N GLN A 260 2.97 -15.27 -14.01
CA GLN A 260 3.32 -16.25 -15.04
C GLN A 260 2.09 -17.02 -15.50
N TRP A 261 1.28 -17.59 -14.61
CA TRP A 261 0.04 -18.28 -14.94
C TRP A 261 -0.92 -17.41 -15.76
N LEU A 262 -1.11 -16.15 -15.32
CA LEU A 262 -1.97 -15.21 -16.04
C LEU A 262 -1.43 -14.87 -17.43
N ALA A 263 -0.12 -14.71 -17.58
CA ALA A 263 0.51 -14.44 -18.88
C ALA A 263 0.44 -15.64 -19.86
N GLU A 264 0.47 -16.85 -19.32
CA GLU A 264 0.38 -18.11 -20.09
C GLU A 264 -1.08 -18.54 -20.34
N GLY A 265 -2.08 -17.84 -19.78
CA GLY A 265 -3.48 -18.25 -19.82
C GLY A 265 -3.76 -19.56 -19.09
N ALA A 266 -2.92 -19.92 -18.13
CA ALA A 266 -3.08 -21.13 -17.32
C ALA A 266 -4.11 -20.91 -16.20
N ASP A 267 -4.78 -21.99 -15.81
CA ASP A 267 -5.72 -21.95 -14.70
C ASP A 267 -5.01 -21.65 -13.39
N VAL A 268 -5.50 -20.64 -12.69
CA VAL A 268 -5.03 -20.31 -11.33
C VAL A 268 -5.76 -21.20 -10.33
N PRO A 269 -5.04 -21.92 -9.46
CA PRO A 269 -5.70 -22.76 -8.46
C PRO A 269 -6.71 -21.99 -7.61
N PRO A 270 -7.93 -22.50 -7.38
CA PRO A 270 -8.97 -21.82 -6.60
C PRO A 270 -8.57 -21.58 -5.15
N GLU A 271 -7.59 -22.32 -4.64
CA GLU A 271 -6.95 -22.09 -3.33
C GLU A 271 -6.07 -20.82 -3.33
N SER A 272 -5.59 -20.38 -4.49
CA SER A 272 -4.78 -19.18 -4.64
C SER A 272 -5.61 -17.94 -4.96
N SER A 273 -6.55 -18.04 -5.89
CA SER A 273 -7.43 -16.93 -6.30
C SER A 273 -8.86 -17.40 -6.48
N ARG A 274 -9.80 -16.47 -6.44
CA ARG A 274 -11.19 -16.73 -6.75
C ARG A 274 -11.37 -16.84 -8.27
N PRO A 275 -12.23 -17.74 -8.76
CA PRO A 275 -12.44 -17.91 -10.21
C PRO A 275 -12.94 -16.65 -10.93
N GLU A 276 -13.68 -15.80 -10.22
CA GLU A 276 -14.27 -14.57 -10.75
C GLU A 276 -13.27 -13.40 -10.77
N VAL A 277 -12.16 -13.49 -10.04
CA VAL A 277 -11.15 -12.46 -9.87
C VAL A 277 -9.95 -12.69 -10.78
#